data_46864eca05be2cc4be54626e45dae051
#
_entry.id   46864eca05be2cc4be54626e45dae051
#
_cell.length_a   1.000
_cell.length_b   1.000
_cell.length_c   1.000
_cell.angle_alpha   90.00
_cell.angle_beta   90.00
_cell.angle_gamma   90.00
#
_symmetry.space_group_name_H-M   'P 1'
#
loop_
_entity.id
_entity.type
_entity.pdbx_description
1 polymer ?
#
loop_
_entity_poly.entity_id
_entity_poly.type
_entity_poly.pdbx_seq_one_letter_code
_entity_poly.pdbx_strand_id
1 'polypeptide(L)'
;MPVFIVFLLCMFTYTCFAEDSSESGVTEQAQAVFSELLSSLEEETKEALSEIGIDDADYTQLLSLSPKRVVDAILELITGKMSEKLKAVGFVCALLVLSAVLDGFAQPGSTMHSVFSVFTTLLIVVSLLLPVSESLVQAFSAMELSSNFLLAYIPAFAGVISMSGKPLSSAAYSSAMIGLSNLLAQCNVKVFLPVVQVFFSLNIASSVQPKYAFNSLVAFFKKAVTVLLGFSATIFTGLLAIKGSLASAGDSVAVRGVKMLVGSAVPVVGSALSDAYTSVLGSITLIQSAVGIFGIVVFALMHVPVILDLLLWYLALSFTASVSEALGQKQAATLLNGIASTVSLVNTLVIFTAFILIISTGIMLNFKN
;
A
#
# COMPACT_ATOMS: atom_id res chain seq x y z
N MET A 1 10.06 7.37 -6.08
CA MET A 1 9.76 7.36 -4.64
C MET A 1 9.34 8.71 -4.05
N PRO A 2 10.08 9.82 -4.21
CA PRO A 2 9.61 11.11 -3.66
C PRO A 2 8.24 11.53 -4.20
N VAL A 3 7.91 11.18 -5.43
CA VAL A 3 6.63 11.50 -6.07
C VAL A 3 5.43 10.83 -5.37
N PHE A 4 5.60 9.61 -4.84
CA PHE A 4 4.53 8.89 -4.13
C PHE A 4 4.24 9.51 -2.75
N ILE A 5 5.28 9.88 -2.01
CA ILE A 5 5.16 10.56 -0.71
C ILE A 5 4.56 11.95 -0.90
N VAL A 6 5.01 12.71 -1.90
CA VAL A 6 4.46 14.03 -2.24
C VAL A 6 3.01 13.90 -2.73
N PHE A 7 2.66 12.87 -3.50
CA PHE A 7 1.30 12.60 -3.95
C PHE A 7 0.38 12.24 -2.79
N LEU A 8 0.84 11.43 -1.83
CA LEU A 8 0.10 11.08 -0.62
C LEU A 8 -0.12 12.30 0.27
N LEU A 9 0.89 13.17 0.43
CA LEU A 9 0.77 14.45 1.12
C LEU A 9 -0.17 15.43 0.39
N CYS A 10 -0.12 15.52 -0.94
CA CYS A 10 -1.03 16.35 -1.73
C CYS A 10 -2.48 15.86 -1.66
N MET A 11 -2.74 14.55 -1.64
CA MET A 11 -4.08 14.01 -1.45
C MET A 11 -4.63 14.38 -0.07
N PHE A 12 -3.81 14.31 0.99
CA PHE A 12 -4.19 14.72 2.34
C PHE A 12 -4.52 16.22 2.46
N THR A 13 -3.82 17.09 1.75
CA THR A 13 -4.09 18.54 1.79
C THR A 13 -5.35 18.95 1.04
N TYR A 14 -5.80 18.15 0.06
CA TYR A 14 -7.01 18.45 -0.74
C TYR A 14 -8.33 18.09 -0.03
N THR A 15 -8.28 17.22 0.99
CA THR A 15 -9.49 16.74 1.71
C THR A 15 -9.89 17.59 2.91
N CYS A 16 -9.16 18.63 3.27
CA CYS A 16 -9.31 19.36 4.53
C CYS A 16 -10.25 20.59 4.48
N PHE A 17 -11.32 20.57 3.68
CA PHE A 17 -12.34 21.63 3.67
C PHE A 17 -13.75 21.01 3.77
N ALA A 18 -14.26 20.85 4.99
CA ALA A 18 -15.66 20.55 5.23
C ALA A 18 -16.22 21.45 6.33
N GLU A 19 -17.30 22.14 6.02
CA GLU A 19 -18.05 23.05 6.86
C GLU A 19 -19.03 22.28 7.76
N ASP A 20 -19.20 22.77 8.98
CA ASP A 20 -19.93 22.16 10.11
C ASP A 20 -21.46 22.21 9.90
N SER A 21 -22.13 21.05 9.89
CA SER A 21 -23.59 20.99 10.02
C SER A 21 -24.05 19.66 10.62
N SER A 22 -24.65 19.71 11.82
CA SER A 22 -25.10 18.58 12.61
C SER A 22 -26.60 18.28 12.42
N GLU A 23 -26.95 17.05 11.98
CA GLU A 23 -28.28 16.46 12.11
C GLU A 23 -28.19 15.05 12.73
N SER A 24 -28.87 14.82 13.84
CA SER A 24 -28.68 13.65 14.74
C SER A 24 -28.99 12.28 14.15
N GLY A 25 -29.87 12.17 13.16
CA GLY A 25 -30.22 10.86 12.56
C GLY A 25 -29.22 10.34 11.53
N VAL A 26 -28.46 11.22 10.91
CA VAL A 26 -27.42 10.90 9.94
C VAL A 26 -26.15 10.41 10.66
N THR A 27 -25.93 10.91 11.87
CA THR A 27 -24.80 10.57 12.74
C THR A 27 -24.85 9.10 13.19
N GLU A 28 -26.03 8.58 13.56
CA GLU A 28 -26.20 7.19 14.02
C GLU A 28 -25.91 6.17 12.92
N GLN A 29 -26.33 6.44 11.69
CA GLN A 29 -26.02 5.58 10.53
C GLN A 29 -24.53 5.63 10.16
N ALA A 30 -23.91 6.79 10.27
CA ALA A 30 -22.48 6.93 10.08
C ALA A 30 -21.70 6.11 11.10
N GLN A 31 -22.04 6.22 12.38
CA GLN A 31 -21.40 5.45 13.46
C GLN A 31 -21.55 3.94 13.26
N ALA A 32 -22.72 3.47 12.80
CA ALA A 32 -22.92 2.04 12.50
C ALA A 32 -21.97 1.56 11.38
N VAL A 33 -21.81 2.32 10.31
CA VAL A 33 -20.90 1.99 9.20
C VAL A 33 -19.45 1.98 9.69
N PHE A 34 -19.03 2.97 10.47
CA PHE A 34 -17.67 3.04 11.01
C PHE A 34 -17.38 1.93 12.01
N SER A 35 -18.31 1.57 12.88
CA SER A 35 -18.14 0.47 13.84
C SER A 35 -18.00 -0.88 13.12
N GLU A 36 -18.76 -1.11 12.05
CA GLU A 36 -18.62 -2.31 11.22
C GLU A 36 -17.25 -2.38 10.54
N LEU A 37 -16.80 -1.25 9.95
CA LEU A 37 -15.49 -1.17 9.31
C LEU A 37 -14.34 -1.36 10.31
N LEU A 38 -14.41 -0.74 11.50
CA LEU A 38 -13.43 -0.94 12.56
C LEU A 38 -13.38 -2.39 13.02
N SER A 39 -14.53 -3.06 13.14
CA SER A 39 -14.58 -4.48 13.54
C SER A 39 -13.92 -5.42 12.53
N SER A 40 -13.86 -5.03 11.26
CA SER A 40 -13.23 -5.80 10.17
C SER A 40 -11.71 -5.67 10.10
N LEU A 41 -11.11 -4.78 10.91
CA LEU A 41 -9.66 -4.54 10.96
C LEU A 41 -8.98 -5.50 11.95
N GLU A 42 -7.72 -5.84 11.68
CA GLU A 42 -6.86 -6.51 12.64
C GLU A 42 -6.40 -5.56 13.76
N GLU A 43 -6.05 -6.14 14.91
CA GLU A 43 -5.67 -5.38 16.11
C GLU A 43 -4.49 -4.43 15.86
N GLU A 44 -3.48 -4.86 15.10
CA GLU A 44 -2.32 -4.01 14.77
C GLU A 44 -2.74 -2.74 14.00
N THR A 45 -3.72 -2.86 13.10
CA THR A 45 -4.25 -1.70 12.35
C THR A 45 -5.13 -0.81 13.23
N LYS A 46 -5.86 -1.40 14.18
CA LYS A 46 -6.67 -0.65 15.17
C LYS A 46 -5.77 0.14 16.11
N GLU A 47 -4.70 -0.48 16.62
CA GLU A 47 -3.70 0.19 17.46
C GLU A 47 -3.09 1.39 16.70
N ALA A 48 -2.68 1.19 15.45
CA ALA A 48 -2.16 2.27 14.62
C ALA A 48 -3.18 3.40 14.36
N LEU A 49 -4.49 3.08 14.26
CA LEU A 49 -5.56 4.08 14.17
C LEU A 49 -5.70 4.86 15.49
N SER A 50 -5.61 4.17 16.63
CA SER A 50 -5.70 4.80 17.93
C SER A 50 -4.55 5.78 18.20
N GLU A 51 -3.33 5.43 17.78
CA GLU A 51 -2.14 6.30 17.86
C GLU A 51 -2.29 7.63 17.10
N ILE A 52 -3.04 7.62 15.99
CA ILE A 52 -3.34 8.85 15.25
C ILE A 52 -4.59 9.59 15.75
N GLY A 53 -5.25 9.04 16.81
CA GLY A 53 -6.39 9.65 17.48
C GLY A 53 -7.75 9.30 16.87
N ILE A 54 -7.87 8.10 16.29
CA ILE A 54 -9.12 7.52 15.80
C ILE A 54 -9.47 6.34 16.71
N ASP A 55 -10.00 6.63 17.90
CA ASP A 55 -10.34 5.61 18.90
C ASP A 55 -11.79 5.13 18.80
N ASP A 56 -12.68 6.01 18.36
CA ASP A 56 -14.12 5.77 18.28
C ASP A 56 -14.66 5.89 16.85
N ALA A 57 -15.87 5.35 16.63
CA ALA A 57 -16.60 5.46 15.37
C ALA A 57 -17.08 6.91 15.06
N ASP A 58 -16.32 7.91 15.48
CA ASP A 58 -16.64 9.32 15.26
C ASP A 58 -15.97 9.84 13.98
N TYR A 59 -16.77 9.97 12.92
CA TYR A 59 -16.33 10.47 11.63
C TYR A 59 -15.76 11.89 11.66
N THR A 60 -16.07 12.69 12.68
CA THR A 60 -15.55 14.07 12.82
C THR A 60 -14.06 14.08 13.13
N GLN A 61 -13.56 13.06 13.81
CA GLN A 61 -12.12 12.90 14.07
C GLN A 61 -11.34 12.69 12.76
N LEU A 62 -11.93 11.96 11.79
CA LEU A 62 -11.33 11.75 10.48
C LEU A 62 -11.20 13.04 9.65
N LEU A 63 -12.20 13.92 9.76
CA LEU A 63 -12.18 15.21 9.06
C LEU A 63 -11.18 16.21 9.68
N SER A 64 -10.84 16.00 10.96
CA SER A 64 -9.89 16.84 11.72
C SER A 64 -8.47 16.26 11.82
N LEU A 65 -8.18 15.16 11.12
CA LEU A 65 -6.87 14.50 11.12
C LEU A 65 -5.77 15.47 10.71
N SER A 66 -4.81 15.66 11.62
CA SER A 66 -3.60 16.41 11.32
C SER A 66 -2.61 15.53 10.54
N PRO A 67 -2.18 15.94 9.33
CA PRO A 67 -1.16 15.21 8.57
C PRO A 67 0.13 14.97 9.38
N LYS A 68 0.44 15.85 10.32
CA LYS A 68 1.60 15.74 11.19
C LYS A 68 1.53 14.51 12.10
N ARG A 69 0.37 14.22 12.71
CA ARG A 69 0.20 13.04 13.60
C ARG A 69 0.41 11.72 12.83
N VAL A 70 -0.11 11.64 11.60
CA VAL A 70 0.11 10.45 10.75
C VAL A 70 1.57 10.26 10.42
N VAL A 71 2.30 11.35 10.13
CA VAL A 71 3.75 11.29 9.85
C VAL A 71 4.52 10.90 11.11
N ASP A 72 4.18 11.46 12.28
CA ASP A 72 4.85 11.17 13.54
C ASP A 72 4.67 9.68 13.94
N ALA A 73 3.45 9.13 13.83
CA ALA A 73 3.16 7.71 14.05
C ALA A 73 3.97 6.79 13.10
N ILE A 74 4.00 7.13 11.81
CA ILE A 74 4.82 6.39 10.84
C ILE A 74 6.31 6.44 11.18
N LEU A 75 6.83 7.58 11.63
CA LEU A 75 8.22 7.72 12.02
C LEU A 75 8.55 6.90 13.27
N GLU A 76 7.64 6.79 14.22
CA GLU A 76 7.81 5.98 15.43
C GLU A 76 7.90 4.49 15.10
N LEU A 77 7.02 3.99 14.23
CA LEU A 77 7.06 2.62 13.72
C LEU A 77 8.39 2.30 13.00
N ILE A 78 8.99 3.26 12.29
CA ILE A 78 10.27 3.08 11.60
C ILE A 78 11.42 3.01 12.59
N THR A 79 11.47 3.91 13.56
CA THR A 79 12.59 4.01 14.51
C THR A 79 12.70 2.74 15.36
N GLY A 80 11.58 2.13 15.74
CA GLY A 80 11.56 0.86 16.46
C GLY A 80 12.23 -0.30 15.69
N LYS A 81 11.94 -0.41 14.40
CA LYS A 81 12.47 -1.49 13.53
C LYS A 81 13.90 -1.25 13.03
N MET A 82 14.43 -0.02 13.11
CA MET A 82 15.75 0.33 12.58
C MET A 82 16.90 -0.30 13.37
N SER A 83 16.76 -0.46 14.68
CA SER A 83 17.79 -1.04 15.55
C SER A 83 18.15 -2.48 15.17
N GLU A 84 17.18 -3.31 14.83
CA GLU A 84 17.41 -4.71 14.45
C GLU A 84 18.13 -4.81 13.10
N LYS A 85 17.75 -4.00 12.13
CA LYS A 85 18.40 -3.95 10.82
C LYS A 85 19.86 -3.48 10.90
N LEU A 86 20.12 -2.47 11.73
CA LEU A 86 21.49 -2.00 11.97
C LEU A 86 22.36 -3.07 12.62
N LYS A 87 21.81 -3.88 13.54
CA LYS A 87 22.53 -5.03 14.13
C LYS A 87 22.86 -6.08 13.08
N ALA A 88 21.90 -6.44 12.22
CA ALA A 88 22.10 -7.40 11.13
C ALA A 88 23.17 -6.91 10.14
N VAL A 89 23.09 -5.65 9.71
CA VAL A 89 24.10 -5.02 8.84
C VAL A 89 25.48 -4.98 9.50
N GLY A 90 25.54 -4.57 10.77
CA GLY A 90 26.79 -4.53 11.53
C GLY A 90 27.45 -5.90 11.64
N PHE A 91 26.66 -6.95 11.88
CA PHE A 91 27.15 -8.32 11.91
C PHE A 91 27.71 -8.77 10.54
N VAL A 92 26.98 -8.50 9.45
CA VAL A 92 27.44 -8.83 8.09
C VAL A 92 28.69 -8.04 7.73
N CYS A 93 28.76 -6.75 8.06
CA CYS A 93 29.98 -5.96 7.86
C CYS A 93 31.17 -6.52 8.64
N ALA A 94 30.97 -6.97 9.88
CA ALA A 94 32.02 -7.61 10.66
C ALA A 94 32.51 -8.93 10.01
N LEU A 95 31.58 -9.76 9.48
CA LEU A 95 31.94 -10.97 8.72
C LEU A 95 32.72 -10.64 7.45
N LEU A 96 32.33 -9.59 6.73
CA LEU A 96 33.04 -9.14 5.51
C LEU A 96 34.46 -8.66 5.83
N VAL A 97 34.65 -7.88 6.87
CA VAL A 97 35.98 -7.42 7.31
C VAL A 97 36.83 -8.60 7.76
N LEU A 98 36.29 -9.52 8.55
CA LEU A 98 36.98 -10.73 8.96
C LEU A 98 37.43 -11.58 7.76
N SER A 99 36.52 -11.76 6.80
CA SER A 99 36.84 -12.49 5.56
C SER A 99 37.94 -11.79 4.76
N ALA A 100 37.88 -10.46 4.62
CA ALA A 100 38.89 -9.70 3.90
C ALA A 100 40.27 -9.80 4.57
N VAL A 101 40.34 -9.83 5.91
CA VAL A 101 41.58 -10.05 6.64
C VAL A 101 42.12 -11.47 6.41
N LEU A 102 41.26 -12.48 6.46
CA LEU A 102 41.65 -13.88 6.20
C LEU A 102 42.13 -14.07 4.75
N ASP A 103 41.46 -13.42 3.79
CA ASP A 103 41.88 -13.44 2.38
C ASP A 103 43.26 -12.80 2.15
N GLY A 104 43.63 -11.82 2.97
CA GLY A 104 44.94 -11.18 2.95
C GLY A 104 46.08 -12.13 3.32
N PHE A 105 45.81 -13.21 4.04
CA PHE A 105 46.78 -14.28 4.35
C PHE A 105 46.81 -15.41 3.29
N ALA A 106 45.81 -15.49 2.41
CA ALA A 106 45.72 -16.49 1.35
C ALA A 106 46.39 -15.95 0.08
N GLN A 107 47.10 -16.85 -0.66
CA GLN A 107 47.64 -16.46 -1.97
C GLN A 107 46.50 -16.25 -2.98
N PRO A 108 46.52 -15.16 -3.77
CA PRO A 108 45.48 -14.89 -4.77
C PRO A 108 45.36 -16.08 -5.74
N GLY A 109 44.10 -16.55 -5.93
CA GLY A 109 43.82 -17.70 -6.84
C GLY A 109 44.05 -19.07 -6.21
N SER A 110 44.43 -19.18 -4.94
CA SER A 110 44.55 -20.47 -4.24
C SER A 110 43.17 -21.08 -3.97
N THR A 111 43.11 -22.41 -3.86
CA THR A 111 41.89 -23.14 -3.44
C THR A 111 41.37 -22.62 -2.10
N MET A 112 42.26 -22.20 -1.23
CA MET A 112 41.95 -21.65 0.11
C MET A 112 41.16 -20.33 0.02
N HIS A 113 41.55 -19.44 -0.89
CA HIS A 113 40.80 -18.19 -1.15
C HIS A 113 39.34 -18.48 -1.59
N SER A 114 39.16 -19.43 -2.52
CA SER A 114 37.81 -19.82 -2.98
C SER A 114 36.96 -20.42 -1.85
N VAL A 115 37.56 -21.22 -0.97
CA VAL A 115 36.85 -21.84 0.16
C VAL A 115 36.39 -20.77 1.14
N PHE A 116 37.27 -19.83 1.51
CA PHE A 116 36.91 -18.73 2.41
C PHE A 116 35.79 -17.86 1.83
N SER A 117 35.85 -17.50 0.56
CA SER A 117 34.84 -16.68 -0.10
C SER A 117 33.45 -17.37 -0.11
N VAL A 118 33.40 -18.67 -0.42
CA VAL A 118 32.15 -19.46 -0.38
C VAL A 118 31.64 -19.57 1.05
N PHE A 119 32.52 -19.86 2.02
CA PHE A 119 32.12 -19.99 3.44
C PHE A 119 31.55 -18.68 3.99
N THR A 120 32.19 -17.55 3.71
CA THR A 120 31.69 -16.23 4.09
C THR A 120 30.34 -15.93 3.46
N THR A 121 30.18 -16.24 2.16
CA THR A 121 28.92 -16.05 1.46
C THR A 121 27.80 -16.88 2.10
N LEU A 122 28.06 -18.14 2.49
CA LEU A 122 27.10 -19.00 3.17
C LEU A 122 26.74 -18.46 4.56
N LEU A 123 27.70 -17.95 5.33
CA LEU A 123 27.43 -17.31 6.63
C LEU A 123 26.54 -16.08 6.50
N ILE A 124 26.76 -15.26 5.46
CA ILE A 124 25.90 -14.11 5.16
C ILE A 124 24.49 -14.57 4.78
N VAL A 125 24.35 -15.62 3.96
CA VAL A 125 23.03 -16.18 3.63
C VAL A 125 22.28 -16.59 4.89
N VAL A 126 22.92 -17.37 5.76
CA VAL A 126 22.28 -17.87 6.99
C VAL A 126 21.88 -16.72 7.92
N SER A 127 22.71 -15.69 8.05
CA SER A 127 22.43 -14.55 8.93
C SER A 127 21.33 -13.62 8.43
N LEU A 128 21.16 -13.49 7.10
CA LEU A 128 20.16 -12.59 6.50
C LEU A 128 18.86 -13.30 6.09
N LEU A 129 18.89 -14.64 5.94
CA LEU A 129 17.75 -15.39 5.40
C LEU A 129 16.48 -15.19 6.24
N LEU A 130 16.58 -15.34 7.57
CA LEU A 130 15.44 -15.21 8.47
C LEU A 130 14.89 -13.78 8.48
N PRO A 131 15.64 -12.73 8.84
CA PRO A 131 15.08 -11.39 8.99
C PRO A 131 14.57 -10.81 7.66
N VAL A 132 15.21 -11.12 6.54
CA VAL A 132 14.71 -10.68 5.23
C VAL A 132 13.44 -11.45 4.85
N SER A 133 13.39 -12.77 5.08
CA SER A 133 12.21 -13.57 4.78
C SER A 133 11.00 -13.14 5.59
N GLU A 134 11.17 -12.80 6.86
CA GLU A 134 10.10 -12.25 7.71
C GLU A 134 9.53 -10.95 7.14
N SER A 135 10.37 -10.01 6.73
CA SER A 135 9.90 -8.78 6.07
C SER A 135 9.20 -9.04 4.74
N LEU A 136 9.65 -10.04 3.96
CA LEU A 136 8.96 -10.44 2.73
C LEU A 136 7.60 -11.06 3.02
N VAL A 137 7.49 -11.90 4.04
CA VAL A 137 6.21 -12.50 4.48
C VAL A 137 5.25 -11.41 4.96
N GLN A 138 5.72 -10.47 5.79
CA GLN A 138 4.91 -9.33 6.23
C GLN A 138 4.38 -8.50 5.05
N ALA A 139 5.17 -8.35 3.99
CA ALA A 139 4.74 -7.66 2.79
C ALA A 139 3.57 -8.36 2.07
N PHE A 140 3.62 -9.68 1.93
CA PHE A 140 2.53 -10.44 1.35
C PHE A 140 1.30 -10.48 2.26
N SER A 141 1.50 -10.58 3.58
CA SER A 141 0.42 -10.49 4.57
C SER A 141 -0.30 -9.13 4.48
N ALA A 142 0.40 -8.01 4.43
CA ALA A 142 -0.20 -6.69 4.29
C ALA A 142 -1.05 -6.55 3.01
N MET A 143 -0.59 -7.13 1.90
CA MET A 143 -1.37 -7.16 0.65
C MET A 143 -2.62 -8.06 0.75
N GLU A 144 -2.56 -9.15 1.48
CA GLU A 144 -3.69 -10.04 1.72
C GLU A 144 -4.71 -9.38 2.67
N LEU A 145 -4.25 -8.80 3.77
CA LEU A 145 -5.09 -8.06 4.72
C LEU A 145 -5.84 -6.91 4.08
N SER A 146 -5.18 -6.13 3.25
CA SER A 146 -5.84 -5.05 2.50
C SER A 146 -6.88 -5.58 1.51
N SER A 147 -6.66 -6.75 0.90
CA SER A 147 -7.65 -7.39 0.04
C SER A 147 -8.87 -7.87 0.85
N ASN A 148 -8.66 -8.39 2.05
CA ASN A 148 -9.73 -8.82 2.95
C ASN A 148 -10.52 -7.62 3.50
N PHE A 149 -9.84 -6.58 3.94
CA PHE A 149 -10.47 -5.32 4.36
C PHE A 149 -11.30 -4.72 3.22
N LEU A 150 -10.80 -4.75 1.99
CA LEU A 150 -11.51 -4.24 0.82
C LEU A 150 -12.88 -4.94 0.62
N LEU A 151 -12.99 -6.24 0.91
CA LEU A 151 -14.26 -6.98 0.79
C LEU A 151 -15.32 -6.49 1.79
N ALA A 152 -14.93 -6.05 2.99
CA ALA A 152 -15.83 -5.41 3.94
C ALA A 152 -16.10 -3.94 3.58
N TYR A 153 -15.08 -3.23 3.12
CA TYR A 153 -15.14 -1.82 2.78
C TYR A 153 -16.04 -1.52 1.56
N ILE A 154 -16.00 -2.38 0.53
CA ILE A 154 -16.77 -2.17 -0.72
C ILE A 154 -18.28 -2.01 -0.46
N PRO A 155 -18.99 -2.92 0.22
CA PRO A 155 -20.42 -2.78 0.44
C PRO A 155 -20.76 -1.57 1.33
N ALA A 156 -19.96 -1.30 2.34
CA ALA A 156 -20.15 -0.16 3.24
C ALA A 156 -20.05 1.18 2.47
N PHE A 157 -18.97 1.37 1.73
CA PHE A 157 -18.76 2.60 0.95
C PHE A 157 -19.76 2.74 -0.20
N ALA A 158 -20.08 1.63 -0.89
CA ALA A 158 -21.09 1.62 -1.94
C ALA A 158 -22.50 1.97 -1.40
N GLY A 159 -22.84 1.48 -0.22
CA GLY A 159 -24.08 1.84 0.48
C GLY A 159 -24.18 3.34 0.69
N VAL A 160 -23.16 3.96 1.25
CA VAL A 160 -23.11 5.41 1.47
C VAL A 160 -23.17 6.20 0.16
N ILE A 161 -22.45 5.78 -0.88
CA ILE A 161 -22.55 6.39 -2.21
C ILE A 161 -23.99 6.33 -2.76
N SER A 162 -24.67 5.19 -2.60
CA SER A 162 -26.06 5.02 -3.06
C SER A 162 -27.02 5.95 -2.31
N MET A 163 -26.86 6.05 -0.97
CA MET A 163 -27.66 6.94 -0.12
C MET A 163 -27.45 8.42 -0.46
N SER A 164 -26.26 8.80 -0.96
CA SER A 164 -26.01 10.18 -1.42
C SER A 164 -26.65 10.52 -2.77
N GLY A 165 -27.61 9.69 -3.24
CA GLY A 165 -28.33 9.89 -4.50
C GLY A 165 -27.54 9.49 -5.75
N LYS A 166 -26.53 8.61 -5.61
CA LYS A 166 -25.63 8.19 -6.70
C LYS A 166 -25.61 6.65 -6.89
N PRO A 167 -26.77 6.00 -7.16
CA PRO A 167 -26.86 4.54 -7.26
C PRO A 167 -26.06 3.96 -8.43
N LEU A 168 -25.96 4.66 -9.56
CA LEU A 168 -25.16 4.19 -10.70
C LEU A 168 -23.66 4.25 -10.39
N SER A 169 -23.19 5.31 -9.72
CA SER A 169 -21.81 5.43 -9.24
C SER A 169 -21.49 4.35 -8.22
N SER A 170 -22.40 4.05 -7.30
CA SER A 170 -22.28 2.95 -6.33
C SER A 170 -22.11 1.60 -7.01
N ALA A 171 -22.95 1.27 -7.99
CA ALA A 171 -22.88 0.02 -8.74
C ALA A 171 -21.59 -0.07 -9.58
N ALA A 172 -21.18 1.02 -10.22
CA ALA A 172 -19.93 1.08 -10.99
C ALA A 172 -18.71 0.86 -10.09
N TYR A 173 -18.66 1.50 -8.91
CA TYR A 173 -17.63 1.32 -7.90
C TYR A 173 -17.57 -0.12 -7.40
N SER A 174 -18.67 -0.66 -6.90
CA SER A 174 -18.73 -2.02 -6.34
C SER A 174 -18.25 -3.06 -7.35
N SER A 175 -18.75 -3.00 -8.58
CA SER A 175 -18.36 -3.94 -9.63
C SER A 175 -16.87 -3.87 -10.00
N ALA A 176 -16.30 -2.67 -10.03
CA ALA A 176 -14.89 -2.47 -10.31
C ALA A 176 -14.01 -2.94 -9.15
N MET A 177 -14.38 -2.59 -7.90
CA MET A 177 -13.59 -2.91 -6.71
C MET A 177 -13.64 -4.39 -6.32
N ILE A 178 -14.79 -5.06 -6.49
CA ILE A 178 -14.88 -6.53 -6.33
C ILE A 178 -13.97 -7.23 -7.37
N GLY A 179 -14.01 -6.77 -8.61
CA GLY A 179 -13.12 -7.27 -9.65
C GLY A 179 -11.64 -7.08 -9.30
N LEU A 180 -11.29 -5.90 -8.79
CA LEU A 180 -9.93 -5.58 -8.34
C LEU A 180 -9.49 -6.44 -7.15
N SER A 181 -10.33 -6.57 -6.12
CA SER A 181 -10.03 -7.39 -4.94
C SER A 181 -9.71 -8.83 -5.33
N ASN A 182 -10.57 -9.43 -6.17
CA ASN A 182 -10.35 -10.79 -6.67
C ASN A 182 -9.05 -10.89 -7.51
N LEU A 183 -8.77 -9.90 -8.35
CA LEU A 183 -7.56 -9.87 -9.18
C LEU A 183 -6.32 -9.77 -8.28
N LEU A 184 -6.29 -8.86 -7.32
CA LEU A 184 -5.17 -8.68 -6.40
C LEU A 184 -4.91 -9.94 -5.57
N ALA A 185 -5.96 -10.54 -4.98
CA ALA A 185 -5.85 -11.76 -4.21
C ALA A 185 -5.28 -12.93 -5.04
N GLN A 186 -5.79 -13.13 -6.26
CA GLN A 186 -5.31 -14.20 -7.14
C GLN A 186 -3.87 -13.95 -7.64
N CYS A 187 -3.55 -12.70 -8.01
CA CYS A 187 -2.21 -12.36 -8.48
C CYS A 187 -1.17 -12.47 -7.35
N ASN A 188 -1.49 -12.02 -6.14
CA ASN A 188 -0.56 -12.08 -5.01
C ASN A 188 -0.15 -13.53 -4.70
N VAL A 189 -1.11 -14.43 -4.54
CA VAL A 189 -0.87 -15.82 -4.11
C VAL A 189 -0.38 -16.69 -5.27
N LYS A 190 -0.99 -16.59 -6.46
CA LYS A 190 -0.74 -17.53 -7.56
C LYS A 190 0.38 -17.10 -8.51
N VAL A 191 0.71 -15.80 -8.54
CA VAL A 191 1.69 -15.27 -9.50
C VAL A 191 2.87 -14.65 -8.76
N PHE A 192 2.65 -13.65 -7.93
CA PHE A 192 3.75 -12.88 -7.37
C PHE A 192 4.54 -13.67 -6.33
N LEU A 193 3.88 -14.37 -5.42
CA LEU A 193 4.58 -15.15 -4.39
C LEU A 193 5.50 -16.23 -5.01
N PRO A 194 5.06 -17.11 -5.94
CA PRO A 194 5.95 -18.07 -6.59
C PRO A 194 7.08 -17.40 -7.39
N VAL A 195 6.79 -16.30 -8.10
CA VAL A 195 7.82 -15.58 -8.88
C VAL A 195 8.88 -15.01 -7.95
N VAL A 196 8.51 -14.43 -6.81
CA VAL A 196 9.45 -13.89 -5.83
C VAL A 196 10.29 -15.01 -5.20
N GLN A 197 9.69 -16.16 -4.88
CA GLN A 197 10.41 -17.32 -4.34
C GLN A 197 11.45 -17.86 -5.32
N VAL A 198 11.08 -18.01 -6.59
CA VAL A 198 12.03 -18.43 -7.65
C VAL A 198 13.13 -17.38 -7.82
N PHE A 199 12.77 -16.11 -7.87
CA PHE A 199 13.70 -15.00 -8.02
C PHE A 199 14.70 -14.93 -6.85
N PHE A 200 14.24 -15.08 -5.62
CA PHE A 200 15.08 -15.11 -4.43
C PHE A 200 16.05 -16.30 -4.44
N SER A 201 15.55 -17.48 -4.77
CA SER A 201 16.35 -18.70 -4.88
C SER A 201 17.42 -18.61 -5.97
N LEU A 202 17.07 -18.04 -7.14
CA LEU A 202 18.02 -17.83 -8.24
C LEU A 202 19.13 -16.83 -7.85
N ASN A 203 18.81 -15.77 -7.09
CA ASN A 203 19.82 -14.82 -6.61
C ASN A 203 20.82 -15.49 -5.66
N ILE A 204 20.34 -16.33 -4.74
CA ILE A 204 21.21 -17.08 -3.82
C ILE A 204 22.07 -18.09 -4.61
N ALA A 205 21.49 -18.88 -5.49
CA ALA A 205 22.21 -19.85 -6.30
C ALA A 205 23.29 -19.22 -7.19
N SER A 206 22.98 -18.06 -7.79
CA SER A 206 23.89 -17.28 -8.64
C SER A 206 25.11 -16.76 -7.89
N SER A 207 24.98 -16.47 -6.60
CA SER A 207 26.08 -15.98 -5.76
C SER A 207 27.03 -17.08 -5.32
N VAL A 208 26.52 -18.29 -5.10
CA VAL A 208 27.36 -19.45 -4.70
C VAL A 208 28.15 -20.00 -5.86
N GLN A 209 27.60 -20.02 -7.08
CA GLN A 209 28.29 -20.48 -8.30
C GLN A 209 28.30 -19.40 -9.38
N PRO A 210 29.32 -18.53 -9.42
CA PRO A 210 29.41 -17.43 -10.38
C PRO A 210 29.58 -17.88 -11.86
N LYS A 211 29.79 -19.17 -12.10
CA LYS A 211 29.91 -19.75 -13.46
C LYS A 211 28.60 -19.64 -14.26
N TYR A 212 27.45 -19.54 -13.57
CA TYR A 212 26.14 -19.39 -14.19
C TYR A 212 25.58 -17.98 -13.85
N ALA A 213 25.83 -17.03 -14.76
CA ALA A 213 25.36 -15.66 -14.58
C ALA A 213 23.84 -15.56 -14.88
N PHE A 214 23.00 -15.86 -13.90
CA PHE A 214 21.55 -15.67 -14.02
C PHE A 214 21.11 -14.19 -13.93
N ASN A 215 22.06 -13.25 -13.79
CA ASN A 215 21.80 -11.82 -13.62
C ASN A 215 20.93 -11.23 -14.74
N SER A 216 21.11 -11.68 -15.99
CA SER A 216 20.28 -11.23 -17.12
C SER A 216 18.84 -11.72 -16.99
N LEU A 217 18.63 -12.95 -16.52
CA LEU A 217 17.31 -13.53 -16.29
C LEU A 217 16.60 -12.81 -15.13
N VAL A 218 17.32 -12.54 -14.05
CA VAL A 218 16.86 -11.75 -12.91
C VAL A 218 16.41 -10.35 -13.33
N ALA A 219 17.23 -9.65 -14.12
CA ALA A 219 16.90 -8.33 -14.66
C ALA A 219 15.68 -8.36 -15.58
N PHE A 220 15.54 -9.39 -16.41
CA PHE A 220 14.38 -9.59 -17.27
C PHE A 220 13.09 -9.75 -16.46
N PHE A 221 13.07 -10.64 -15.46
CA PHE A 221 11.91 -10.85 -14.61
C PHE A 221 11.50 -9.57 -13.88
N LYS A 222 12.47 -8.86 -13.28
CA LYS A 222 12.20 -7.57 -12.62
C LYS A 222 11.56 -6.57 -13.57
N LYS A 223 12.11 -6.42 -14.77
CA LYS A 223 11.58 -5.50 -15.79
C LYS A 223 10.20 -5.94 -16.26
N ALA A 224 9.99 -7.23 -16.53
CA ALA A 224 8.70 -7.77 -16.97
C ALA A 224 7.60 -7.53 -15.93
N VAL A 225 7.86 -7.83 -14.64
CA VAL A 225 6.91 -7.57 -13.55
C VAL A 225 6.60 -6.08 -13.44
N THR A 226 7.62 -5.21 -13.43
CA THR A 226 7.41 -3.76 -13.29
C THR A 226 6.59 -3.18 -14.45
N VAL A 227 6.86 -3.60 -15.69
CA VAL A 227 6.11 -3.14 -16.87
C VAL A 227 4.67 -3.66 -16.83
N LEU A 228 4.46 -4.93 -16.48
CA LEU A 228 3.14 -5.53 -16.38
C LEU A 228 2.29 -4.84 -15.31
N LEU A 229 2.87 -4.55 -14.14
CA LEU A 229 2.20 -3.82 -13.07
C LEU A 229 1.83 -2.41 -13.49
N GLY A 230 2.76 -1.64 -14.07
CA GLY A 230 2.48 -0.29 -14.53
C GLY A 230 1.38 -0.23 -15.58
N PHE A 231 1.39 -1.17 -16.53
CA PHE A 231 0.35 -1.31 -17.55
C PHE A 231 -1.02 -1.66 -16.92
N SER A 232 -1.05 -2.63 -16.01
CA SER A 232 -2.27 -3.02 -15.30
C SER A 232 -2.86 -1.87 -14.48
N ALA A 233 -2.02 -1.09 -13.77
CA ALA A 233 -2.46 0.09 -13.03
C ALA A 233 -3.09 1.13 -13.94
N THR A 234 -2.47 1.41 -15.08
CA THR A 234 -2.95 2.41 -16.04
C THR A 234 -4.31 1.99 -16.62
N ILE A 235 -4.45 0.74 -17.04
CA ILE A 235 -5.72 0.21 -17.56
C ILE A 235 -6.80 0.26 -16.49
N PHE A 236 -6.51 -0.24 -15.28
CA PHE A 236 -7.50 -0.28 -14.21
C PHE A 236 -7.97 1.12 -13.82
N THR A 237 -7.03 2.04 -13.57
CA THR A 237 -7.34 3.43 -13.20
C THR A 237 -8.13 4.14 -14.31
N GLY A 238 -7.74 3.92 -15.57
CA GLY A 238 -8.47 4.45 -16.72
C GLY A 238 -9.90 3.92 -16.85
N LEU A 239 -10.08 2.61 -16.69
CA LEU A 239 -11.41 1.98 -16.71
C LEU A 239 -12.30 2.49 -15.57
N LEU A 240 -11.74 2.60 -14.36
CA LEU A 240 -12.47 3.11 -13.19
C LEU A 240 -12.88 4.58 -13.40
N ALA A 241 -11.99 5.41 -13.91
CA ALA A 241 -12.29 6.81 -14.21
C ALA A 241 -13.40 6.95 -15.27
N ILE A 242 -13.35 6.17 -16.35
CA ILE A 242 -14.37 6.19 -17.40
C ILE A 242 -15.72 5.71 -16.85
N LYS A 243 -15.74 4.56 -16.16
CA LYS A 243 -16.98 4.01 -15.56
C LYS A 243 -17.59 4.97 -14.54
N GLY A 244 -16.76 5.56 -13.66
CA GLY A 244 -17.20 6.51 -12.67
C GLY A 244 -17.77 7.78 -13.29
N SER A 245 -17.11 8.34 -14.32
CA SER A 245 -17.59 9.55 -15.01
C SER A 245 -18.93 9.31 -15.71
N LEU A 246 -19.11 8.17 -16.38
CA LEU A 246 -20.38 7.81 -17.04
C LEU A 246 -21.50 7.61 -16.02
N ALA A 247 -21.21 6.92 -14.91
CA ALA A 247 -22.18 6.69 -13.85
C ALA A 247 -22.58 8.00 -13.16
N SER A 248 -21.62 8.87 -12.84
CA SER A 248 -21.87 10.18 -12.23
C SER A 248 -22.72 11.09 -13.12
N ALA A 249 -22.50 11.06 -14.43
CA ALA A 249 -23.37 11.79 -15.38
C ALA A 249 -24.82 11.31 -15.32
N GLY A 250 -25.03 9.97 -15.25
CA GLY A 250 -26.37 9.39 -15.11
C GLY A 250 -27.04 9.75 -13.78
N ASP A 251 -26.29 9.66 -12.67
CA ASP A 251 -26.78 10.03 -11.34
C ASP A 251 -27.18 11.52 -11.27
N SER A 252 -26.37 12.41 -11.85
CA SER A 252 -26.66 13.84 -11.93
C SER A 252 -27.97 14.16 -12.63
N VAL A 253 -28.27 13.43 -13.72
CA VAL A 253 -29.56 13.57 -14.43
C VAL A 253 -30.72 13.08 -13.57
N ALA A 254 -30.55 11.95 -12.88
CA ALA A 254 -31.58 11.40 -11.99
C ALA A 254 -31.89 12.36 -10.82
N VAL A 255 -30.89 12.89 -10.14
CA VAL A 255 -31.05 13.87 -9.04
C VAL A 255 -31.76 15.14 -9.51
N ARG A 256 -31.39 15.69 -10.67
CA ARG A 256 -32.06 16.86 -11.24
C ARG A 256 -33.53 16.55 -11.59
N GLY A 257 -33.79 15.36 -12.12
CA GLY A 257 -35.15 14.89 -12.42
C GLY A 257 -36.03 14.84 -11.15
N VAL A 258 -35.51 14.25 -10.06
CA VAL A 258 -36.21 14.20 -8.77
C VAL A 258 -36.49 15.61 -8.22
N LYS A 259 -35.48 16.50 -8.22
CA LYS A 259 -35.66 17.89 -7.79
C LYS A 259 -36.73 18.62 -8.60
N MET A 260 -36.76 18.43 -9.92
CA MET A 260 -37.75 19.05 -10.78
C MET A 260 -39.15 18.53 -10.49
N LEU A 261 -39.32 17.22 -10.31
CA LEU A 261 -40.60 16.60 -9.97
C LEU A 261 -41.12 17.07 -8.62
N VAL A 262 -40.27 17.04 -7.59
CA VAL A 262 -40.63 17.49 -6.24
C VAL A 262 -40.99 18.99 -6.21
N GLY A 263 -40.17 19.82 -6.91
CA GLY A 263 -40.41 21.26 -6.98
C GLY A 263 -41.68 21.64 -7.73
N SER A 264 -42.09 20.85 -8.74
CA SER A 264 -43.29 21.12 -9.57
C SER A 264 -44.58 20.47 -9.05
N ALA A 265 -44.46 19.39 -8.25
CA ALA A 265 -45.62 18.59 -7.84
C ALA A 265 -46.46 19.26 -6.73
N VAL A 266 -45.84 20.12 -5.89
CA VAL A 266 -46.56 20.74 -4.75
C VAL A 266 -46.42 22.27 -4.82
N PRO A 267 -47.49 22.98 -5.24
CA PRO A 267 -47.47 24.43 -5.27
C PRO A 267 -47.23 25.00 -3.86
N VAL A 268 -46.42 26.06 -3.75
CA VAL A 268 -46.07 26.81 -2.53
C VAL A 268 -45.04 26.15 -1.61
N VAL A 269 -45.04 24.82 -1.42
CA VAL A 269 -44.07 24.11 -0.53
C VAL A 269 -43.02 23.28 -1.28
N GLY A 270 -43.13 23.15 -2.61
CA GLY A 270 -42.24 22.35 -3.41
C GLY A 270 -40.78 22.80 -3.40
N SER A 271 -40.53 24.12 -3.31
CA SER A 271 -39.18 24.67 -3.14
C SER A 271 -38.57 24.29 -1.77
N ALA A 272 -39.31 24.46 -0.68
CA ALA A 272 -38.84 24.10 0.66
C ALA A 272 -38.53 22.58 0.77
N LEU A 273 -39.34 21.73 0.16
CA LEU A 273 -39.13 20.30 0.12
C LEU A 273 -37.89 19.90 -0.72
N SER A 274 -37.69 20.60 -1.85
CA SER A 274 -36.49 20.43 -2.68
C SER A 274 -35.21 20.87 -1.96
N ASP A 275 -35.28 21.95 -1.17
CA ASP A 275 -34.15 22.44 -0.39
C ASP A 275 -33.84 21.50 0.79
N ALA A 276 -34.87 20.98 1.49
CA ALA A 276 -34.69 19.95 2.52
C ALA A 276 -34.07 18.67 1.95
N TYR A 277 -34.52 18.20 0.79
CA TYR A 277 -33.92 17.06 0.08
C TYR A 277 -32.43 17.32 -0.25
N THR A 278 -32.11 18.53 -0.69
CA THR A 278 -30.73 18.91 -1.02
C THR A 278 -29.85 18.96 0.23
N SER A 279 -30.36 19.44 1.36
CA SER A 279 -29.67 19.48 2.65
C SER A 279 -29.33 18.06 3.12
N VAL A 280 -30.31 17.15 3.10
CA VAL A 280 -30.09 15.73 3.45
C VAL A 280 -29.02 15.08 2.57
N LEU A 281 -29.09 15.29 1.26
CA LEU A 281 -28.05 14.77 0.34
C LEU A 281 -26.67 15.37 0.65
N GLY A 282 -26.61 16.63 1.06
CA GLY A 282 -25.37 17.29 1.50
C GLY A 282 -24.76 16.60 2.71
N SER A 283 -25.56 16.32 3.74
CA SER A 283 -25.11 15.62 4.96
C SER A 283 -24.60 14.20 4.64
N ILE A 284 -25.31 13.45 3.80
CA ILE A 284 -24.86 12.10 3.39
C ILE A 284 -23.56 12.18 2.57
N THR A 285 -23.37 13.23 1.77
CA THR A 285 -22.12 13.42 1.02
C THR A 285 -20.92 13.67 1.95
N LEU A 286 -21.11 14.29 3.11
CA LEU A 286 -20.07 14.40 4.15
C LEU A 286 -19.69 13.04 4.70
N ILE A 287 -20.66 12.16 5.00
CA ILE A 287 -20.40 10.77 5.41
C ILE A 287 -19.64 10.02 4.32
N GLN A 288 -20.05 10.15 3.05
CA GLN A 288 -19.32 9.57 1.92
C GLN A 288 -17.85 10.01 1.92
N SER A 289 -17.59 11.28 2.16
CA SER A 289 -16.23 11.82 2.21
C SER A 289 -15.46 11.23 3.40
N ALA A 290 -16.06 11.16 4.57
CA ALA A 290 -15.46 10.60 5.78
C ALA A 290 -15.12 9.11 5.62
N VAL A 291 -16.05 8.29 5.11
CA VAL A 291 -15.80 6.85 4.84
C VAL A 291 -14.72 6.65 3.79
N GLY A 292 -14.68 7.49 2.77
CA GLY A 292 -13.63 7.44 1.75
C GLY A 292 -12.25 7.80 2.30
N ILE A 293 -12.16 8.86 3.14
CA ILE A 293 -10.91 9.24 3.83
C ILE A 293 -10.46 8.10 4.75
N PHE A 294 -11.39 7.51 5.51
CA PHE A 294 -11.10 6.37 6.37
C PHE A 294 -10.45 5.22 5.58
N GLY A 295 -11.04 4.83 4.46
CA GLY A 295 -10.47 3.79 3.59
C GLY A 295 -9.05 4.12 3.12
N ILE A 296 -8.80 5.37 2.70
CA ILE A 296 -7.47 5.83 2.30
C ILE A 296 -6.47 5.75 3.45
N VAL A 297 -6.87 6.19 4.65
CA VAL A 297 -6.03 6.15 5.86
C VAL A 297 -5.68 4.71 6.24
N VAL A 298 -6.67 3.81 6.27
CA VAL A 298 -6.47 2.39 6.58
C VAL A 298 -5.53 1.74 5.56
N PHE A 299 -5.74 1.95 4.26
CA PHE A 299 -4.83 1.42 3.24
C PHE A 299 -3.41 1.99 3.38
N ALA A 300 -3.28 3.26 3.75
CA ALA A 300 -1.97 3.86 4.00
C ALA A 300 -1.29 3.22 5.23
N LEU A 301 -2.00 3.05 6.35
CA LEU A 301 -1.46 2.44 7.56
C LEU A 301 -1.04 0.97 7.34
N MET A 302 -1.78 0.21 6.54
CA MET A 302 -1.41 -1.16 6.20
C MET A 302 -0.16 -1.27 5.32
N HIS A 303 0.07 -0.30 4.42
CA HIS A 303 1.12 -0.42 3.41
C HIS A 303 2.37 0.40 3.70
N VAL A 304 2.23 1.62 4.23
CA VAL A 304 3.36 2.56 4.40
C VAL A 304 4.43 2.00 5.34
N PRO A 305 4.11 1.41 6.52
CA PRO A 305 5.12 0.82 7.38
C PRO A 305 5.92 -0.30 6.70
N VAL A 306 5.25 -1.13 5.91
CA VAL A 306 5.86 -2.24 5.15
C VAL A 306 6.73 -1.72 4.01
N ILE A 307 6.27 -0.70 3.28
CA ILE A 307 7.05 -0.04 2.21
C ILE A 307 8.35 0.53 2.79
N LEU A 308 8.29 1.16 3.94
CA LEU A 308 9.44 1.76 4.60
C LEU A 308 10.37 0.69 5.17
N ASP A 309 9.83 -0.39 5.73
CA ASP A 309 10.60 -1.53 6.20
C ASP A 309 11.42 -2.17 5.07
N LEU A 310 10.80 -2.45 3.95
CA LEU A 310 11.47 -2.99 2.76
C LEU A 310 12.46 -2.00 2.15
N LEU A 311 12.18 -0.69 2.20
CA LEU A 311 13.11 0.33 1.75
C LEU A 311 14.38 0.36 2.62
N LEU A 312 14.23 0.29 3.94
CA LEU A 312 15.35 0.23 4.86
C LEU A 312 16.22 -1.00 4.60
N TRP A 313 15.61 -2.18 4.38
CA TRP A 313 16.34 -3.39 3.96
C TRP A 313 17.08 -3.19 2.64
N TYR A 314 16.42 -2.61 1.64
CA TYR A 314 17.06 -2.33 0.35
C TYR A 314 18.29 -1.44 0.49
N LEU A 315 18.19 -0.36 1.26
CA LEU A 315 19.30 0.56 1.50
C LEU A 315 20.43 -0.11 2.30
N ALA A 316 20.08 -0.84 3.34
CA ALA A 316 21.04 -1.55 4.20
C ALA A 316 21.83 -2.62 3.40
N LEU A 317 21.13 -3.44 2.61
CA LEU A 317 21.75 -4.46 1.77
C LEU A 317 22.60 -3.85 0.65
N SER A 318 22.14 -2.78 0.01
CA SER A 318 22.89 -2.08 -1.04
C SER A 318 24.17 -1.44 -0.48
N PHE A 319 24.09 -0.84 0.70
CA PHE A 319 25.27 -0.31 1.41
C PHE A 319 26.27 -1.42 1.73
N THR A 320 25.81 -2.52 2.30
CA THR A 320 26.65 -3.66 2.67
C THR A 320 27.28 -4.32 1.42
N ALA A 321 26.56 -4.37 0.31
CA ALA A 321 27.07 -4.84 -0.98
C ALA A 321 28.22 -3.95 -1.48
N SER A 322 28.07 -2.61 -1.36
CA SER A 322 29.13 -1.67 -1.75
C SER A 322 30.37 -1.81 -0.87
N VAL A 323 30.20 -2.04 0.44
CA VAL A 323 31.32 -2.36 1.36
C VAL A 323 32.00 -3.67 0.94
N SER A 324 31.22 -4.70 0.60
CA SER A 324 31.73 -5.98 0.14
C SER A 324 32.57 -5.86 -1.16
N GLU A 325 32.12 -5.03 -2.11
CA GLU A 325 32.86 -4.73 -3.33
C GLU A 325 34.18 -4.00 -3.03
N ALA A 326 34.14 -3.02 -2.15
CA ALA A 326 35.35 -2.28 -1.72
C ALA A 326 36.39 -3.18 -1.05
N LEU A 327 35.95 -4.23 -0.34
CA LEU A 327 36.81 -5.22 0.29
C LEU A 327 37.24 -6.34 -0.69
N GLY A 328 36.86 -6.28 -1.96
CA GLY A 328 37.21 -7.28 -2.97
C GLY A 328 36.38 -8.57 -2.94
N GLN A 329 35.38 -8.65 -2.08
CA GLN A 329 34.51 -9.81 -1.83
C GLN A 329 33.38 -9.90 -2.86
N LYS A 330 33.71 -10.18 -4.12
CA LYS A 330 32.74 -10.14 -5.25
C LYS A 330 31.54 -11.09 -5.10
N GLN A 331 31.75 -12.29 -4.53
CA GLN A 331 30.66 -13.26 -4.33
C GLN A 331 29.64 -12.75 -3.32
N ALA A 332 30.09 -12.24 -2.18
CA ALA A 332 29.24 -11.68 -1.16
C ALA A 332 28.50 -10.43 -1.69
N ALA A 333 29.17 -9.57 -2.45
CA ALA A 333 28.54 -8.43 -3.11
C ALA A 333 27.42 -8.84 -4.08
N THR A 334 27.65 -9.89 -4.89
CA THR A 334 26.65 -10.43 -5.81
C THR A 334 25.44 -10.97 -5.05
N LEU A 335 25.65 -11.68 -3.95
CA LEU A 335 24.58 -12.16 -3.08
C LEU A 335 23.75 -11.00 -2.52
N LEU A 336 24.40 -10.02 -1.87
CA LEU A 336 23.75 -8.89 -1.22
C LEU A 336 22.94 -8.05 -2.22
N ASN A 337 23.50 -7.79 -3.41
CA ASN A 337 22.80 -7.11 -4.49
C ASN A 337 21.60 -7.95 -5.01
N GLY A 338 21.72 -9.27 -5.06
CA GLY A 338 20.63 -10.19 -5.41
C GLY A 338 19.48 -10.13 -4.41
N ILE A 339 19.78 -10.19 -3.10
CA ILE A 339 18.79 -10.06 -2.04
C ILE A 339 18.14 -8.66 -2.08
N ALA A 340 18.94 -7.59 -2.21
CA ALA A 340 18.45 -6.22 -2.34
C ALA A 340 17.50 -6.06 -3.55
N SER A 341 17.81 -6.72 -4.68
CA SER A 341 16.93 -6.73 -5.85
C SER A 341 15.61 -7.43 -5.61
N THR A 342 15.60 -8.52 -4.82
CA THR A 342 14.38 -9.23 -4.42
C THR A 342 13.51 -8.34 -3.52
N VAL A 343 14.09 -7.74 -2.49
CA VAL A 343 13.40 -6.79 -1.61
C VAL A 343 12.82 -5.61 -2.40
N SER A 344 13.59 -5.05 -3.33
CA SER A 344 13.12 -3.97 -4.21
C SER A 344 11.96 -4.39 -5.11
N LEU A 345 11.92 -5.64 -5.58
CA LEU A 345 10.82 -6.19 -6.38
C LEU A 345 9.55 -6.27 -5.53
N VAL A 346 9.64 -6.86 -4.33
CA VAL A 346 8.49 -6.97 -3.43
C VAL A 346 8.00 -5.59 -2.99
N ASN A 347 8.91 -4.66 -2.69
CA ASN A 347 8.52 -3.27 -2.39
C ASN A 347 7.75 -2.62 -3.55
N THR A 348 8.13 -2.90 -4.79
CA THR A 348 7.39 -2.43 -5.97
C THR A 348 5.98 -3.02 -6.03
N LEU A 349 5.78 -4.29 -5.65
CA LEU A 349 4.46 -4.93 -5.58
C LEU A 349 3.59 -4.30 -4.49
N VAL A 350 4.14 -4.05 -3.31
CA VAL A 350 3.41 -3.40 -2.19
C VAL A 350 3.00 -1.99 -2.57
N ILE A 351 3.92 -1.19 -3.14
CA ILE A 351 3.63 0.17 -3.61
C ILE A 351 2.53 0.16 -4.67
N PHE A 352 2.59 -0.79 -5.61
CA PHE A 352 1.56 -0.95 -6.65
C PHE A 352 0.19 -1.23 -6.06
N THR A 353 0.09 -2.17 -5.10
CA THR A 353 -1.17 -2.51 -4.43
C THR A 353 -1.73 -1.30 -3.67
N ALA A 354 -0.90 -0.64 -2.86
CA ALA A 354 -1.28 0.58 -2.14
C ALA A 354 -1.78 1.68 -3.08
N PHE A 355 -1.05 1.92 -4.17
CA PHE A 355 -1.38 2.94 -5.16
C PHE A 355 -2.74 2.70 -5.81
N ILE A 356 -3.02 1.47 -6.25
CA ILE A 356 -4.31 1.13 -6.85
C ILE A 356 -5.46 1.31 -5.86
N LEU A 357 -5.32 0.84 -4.61
CA LEU A 357 -6.37 0.92 -3.60
C LEU A 357 -6.69 2.38 -3.24
N ILE A 358 -5.66 3.17 -2.97
CA ILE A 358 -5.79 4.59 -2.60
C ILE A 358 -6.39 5.40 -3.76
N ILE A 359 -5.87 5.23 -4.98
CA ILE A 359 -6.37 5.98 -6.14
C ILE A 359 -7.81 5.58 -6.47
N SER A 360 -8.14 4.29 -6.39
CA SER A 360 -9.50 3.83 -6.67
C SER A 360 -10.52 4.47 -5.74
N THR A 361 -10.20 4.55 -4.45
CA THR A 361 -11.04 5.23 -3.45
C THR A 361 -11.08 6.74 -3.70
N GLY A 362 -9.92 7.36 -3.98
CA GLY A 362 -9.81 8.79 -4.26
C GLY A 362 -10.56 9.25 -5.51
N ILE A 363 -10.57 8.45 -6.58
CA ILE A 363 -11.34 8.73 -7.80
C ILE A 363 -12.83 8.82 -7.45
N MET A 364 -13.35 7.89 -6.63
CA MET A 364 -14.78 7.88 -6.26
C MET A 364 -15.16 9.03 -5.33
N LEU A 365 -14.22 9.52 -4.52
CA LEU A 365 -14.45 10.73 -3.72
C LEU A 365 -14.55 11.99 -4.58
N ASN A 366 -13.84 12.02 -5.69
CA ASN A 366 -13.71 13.23 -6.53
C ASN A 366 -14.84 13.41 -7.56
N PHE A 367 -15.76 12.44 -7.71
CA PHE A 367 -16.98 12.61 -8.50
C PHE A 367 -17.99 13.48 -7.73
N LYS A 368 -17.60 14.71 -7.42
CA LYS A 368 -18.50 15.77 -7.00
C LYS A 368 -19.23 16.32 -8.23
N ASN A 369 -20.54 16.54 -8.07
CA ASN A 369 -21.41 17.19 -9.07
C ASN A 369 -20.91 18.55 -9.49
#